data_601a45f80f399dcdefa5c85c1cdcef34
#
_entry.id   601a45f80f399dcdefa5c85c1cdcef34
#
_cell.length_a   1.000
_cell.length_b   1.000
_cell.length_c   1.000
_cell.angle_alpha   90.00
_cell.angle_beta   90.00
_cell.angle_gamma   90.00
#
_symmetry.space_group_name_H-M   'P 1'
#
loop_
_entity.id
_entity.type
_entity.pdbx_description
1 polymer ?
#
loop_
_entity_poly.entity_id
_entity_poly.type
_entity_poly.pdbx_seq_one_letter_code
_entity_poly.pdbx_strand_id
1 'polypeptide(L)'
;PWARDYWSYDPEAQFLANRGYGVLQINYRGSTGYGRSFWEAGFKEWGKAMQDDITDGVQWLIAQGVADPTRIAIYGASYGGYAALAGVTFTPNLYACGVSYVGPSNLFTLLASFPPYWEPLLKQMYEQVGDPIADKKLLEEVSPLFHVEEIKVPLLIAQGANDPRVKQQESDQIVAALKERNLPVEYLLKEDEGHGFVKEENRFDFYRKLESFLEKHLKRN
;
A
#
# COMPACT_ATOMS: atom_id res chain seq x y z
N PRO A 1 -7.22 -4.64 -4.66
CA PRO A 1 -7.35 -6.07 -4.89
C PRO A 1 -8.07 -6.31 -6.22
N TRP A 2 -8.91 -7.21 -6.51
CA TRP A 2 -9.74 -7.36 -7.75
C TRP A 2 -8.99 -7.22 -9.08
N ALA A 3 -7.69 -7.47 -9.07
CA ALA A 3 -6.79 -7.51 -10.21
C ALA A 3 -5.81 -8.67 -10.03
N ARG A 4 -4.93 -8.90 -10.97
CA ARG A 4 -3.80 -9.82 -10.84
C ARG A 4 -2.66 -9.35 -11.71
N ASP A 5 -1.43 -9.69 -11.32
CA ASP A 5 -0.27 -9.54 -12.15
C ASP A 5 -0.20 -10.68 -13.18
N TYR A 6 0.23 -10.34 -14.39
CA TYR A 6 0.43 -11.26 -15.49
C TYR A 6 1.90 -11.27 -15.89
N TRP A 7 2.35 -12.33 -16.49
CA TRP A 7 3.64 -12.37 -17.15
C TRP A 7 3.64 -11.42 -18.36
N SER A 8 4.09 -10.20 -18.14
CA SER A 8 4.14 -9.13 -19.14
C SER A 8 5.26 -8.16 -18.83
N TYR A 9 5.54 -7.25 -19.77
CA TYR A 9 6.44 -6.13 -19.50
C TYR A 9 5.78 -5.16 -18.51
N ASP A 10 6.38 -5.04 -17.32
CA ASP A 10 5.99 -4.08 -16.29
C ASP A 10 7.07 -3.00 -16.17
N PRO A 11 6.79 -1.73 -16.56
CA PRO A 11 7.79 -0.66 -16.53
C PRO A 11 8.35 -0.37 -15.14
N GLU A 12 7.54 -0.53 -14.09
CA GLU A 12 7.95 -0.29 -12.70
C GLU A 12 8.89 -1.38 -12.20
N ALA A 13 8.52 -2.63 -12.41
CA ALA A 13 9.39 -3.77 -12.09
C ALA A 13 10.72 -3.68 -12.85
N GLN A 14 10.68 -3.29 -14.14
CA GLN A 14 11.90 -3.09 -14.95
C GLN A 14 12.74 -1.91 -14.45
N PHE A 15 12.10 -0.81 -14.04
CA PHE A 15 12.77 0.33 -13.44
C PHE A 15 13.53 -0.08 -12.16
N LEU A 16 12.89 -0.79 -11.26
CA LEU A 16 13.49 -1.25 -10.00
C LEU A 16 14.60 -2.28 -10.26
N ALA A 17 14.37 -3.23 -11.15
CA ALA A 17 15.37 -4.24 -11.52
C ALA A 17 16.62 -3.61 -12.13
N ASN A 18 16.47 -2.59 -12.99
CA ASN A 18 17.59 -1.84 -13.56
C ASN A 18 18.43 -1.09 -12.50
N ARG A 19 17.83 -0.78 -11.33
CA ARG A 19 18.52 -0.18 -10.16
C ARG A 19 19.15 -1.22 -9.24
N GLY A 20 19.07 -2.51 -9.61
CA GLY A 20 19.68 -3.63 -8.87
C GLY A 20 18.80 -4.16 -7.74
N TYR A 21 17.50 -3.90 -7.74
CA TYR A 21 16.54 -4.49 -6.80
C TYR A 21 15.93 -5.76 -7.37
N GLY A 22 15.78 -6.79 -6.53
CA GLY A 22 14.85 -7.88 -6.80
C GLY A 22 13.41 -7.39 -6.59
N VAL A 23 12.48 -7.79 -7.45
CA VAL A 23 11.07 -7.41 -7.35
C VAL A 23 10.23 -8.66 -7.20
N LEU A 24 9.44 -8.74 -6.13
CA LEU A 24 8.43 -9.76 -5.93
C LEU A 24 7.05 -9.13 -6.07
N GLN A 25 6.25 -9.63 -7.01
CA GLN A 25 4.84 -9.27 -7.18
C GLN A 25 4.00 -10.46 -6.72
N ILE A 26 3.04 -10.22 -5.84
CA ILE A 26 2.26 -11.28 -5.19
C ILE A 26 0.79 -11.18 -5.60
N ASN A 27 0.26 -12.26 -6.15
CA ASN A 27 -1.19 -12.43 -6.33
C ASN A 27 -1.78 -13.07 -5.06
N TYR A 28 -2.01 -12.24 -4.04
CA TYR A 28 -2.61 -12.65 -2.77
C TYR A 28 -4.08 -13.05 -2.97
N ARG A 29 -4.67 -13.77 -1.99
CA ARG A 29 -6.10 -14.09 -2.00
C ARG A 29 -6.95 -12.84 -2.23
N GLY A 30 -8.07 -12.97 -2.92
CA GLY A 30 -8.85 -11.84 -3.41
C GLY A 30 -8.44 -11.37 -4.82
N SER A 31 -7.28 -11.81 -5.37
CA SER A 31 -6.90 -11.54 -6.75
C SER A 31 -7.82 -12.28 -7.72
N THR A 32 -8.09 -11.65 -8.88
CA THR A 32 -8.95 -12.24 -9.92
C THR A 32 -8.22 -13.27 -10.78
N GLY A 33 -8.96 -14.09 -11.51
CA GLY A 33 -8.41 -15.06 -12.47
C GLY A 33 -7.97 -16.40 -11.87
N TYR A 34 -8.14 -16.63 -10.57
CA TYR A 34 -7.85 -17.91 -9.87
C TYR A 34 -9.13 -18.63 -9.42
N GLY A 35 -10.28 -18.22 -9.91
CA GLY A 35 -11.57 -18.77 -9.55
C GLY A 35 -12.26 -18.03 -8.39
N ARG A 36 -13.56 -18.34 -8.23
CA ARG A 36 -14.43 -17.64 -7.30
C ARG A 36 -14.01 -17.82 -5.84
N SER A 37 -13.67 -19.03 -5.44
CA SER A 37 -13.26 -19.33 -4.06
C SER A 37 -12.01 -18.55 -3.63
N PHE A 38 -11.03 -18.39 -4.54
CA PHE A 38 -9.83 -17.62 -4.27
C PHE A 38 -10.14 -16.12 -4.16
N TRP A 39 -11.04 -15.60 -4.97
CA TRP A 39 -11.49 -14.23 -4.92
C TRP A 39 -12.29 -13.95 -3.63
N GLU A 40 -13.27 -14.81 -3.28
CA GLU A 40 -14.08 -14.68 -2.06
C GLU A 40 -13.23 -14.85 -0.78
N ALA A 41 -12.13 -15.58 -0.83
CA ALA A 41 -11.20 -15.74 0.30
C ALA A 41 -10.52 -14.41 0.73
N GLY A 42 -10.63 -13.35 -0.08
CA GLY A 42 -10.17 -12.01 0.26
C GLY A 42 -11.23 -11.14 0.95
N PHE A 43 -12.48 -11.60 1.10
CA PHE A 43 -13.56 -10.80 1.67
C PHE A 43 -13.33 -10.59 3.17
N LYS A 44 -13.35 -9.33 3.60
CA LYS A 44 -13.07 -8.89 4.98
C LYS A 44 -11.68 -9.33 5.49
N GLU A 45 -10.73 -9.53 4.57
CA GLU A 45 -9.37 -9.98 4.87
C GLU A 45 -8.30 -8.91 4.56
N TRP A 46 -8.71 -7.65 4.31
CA TRP A 46 -7.78 -6.54 4.21
C TRP A 46 -6.99 -6.38 5.52
N GLY A 47 -5.66 -6.28 5.43
CA GLY A 47 -4.79 -6.19 6.62
C GLY A 47 -4.67 -7.47 7.44
N LYS A 48 -5.35 -8.55 7.04
CA LYS A 48 -5.35 -9.87 7.67
C LYS A 48 -4.76 -10.91 6.72
N ALA A 49 -5.50 -11.97 6.38
CA ALA A 49 -4.99 -13.05 5.56
C ALA A 49 -4.48 -12.59 4.16
N MET A 50 -5.01 -11.52 3.58
CA MET A 50 -4.43 -10.93 2.37
C MET A 50 -3.03 -10.33 2.63
N GLN A 51 -2.80 -9.77 3.81
CA GLN A 51 -1.49 -9.27 4.22
C GLN A 51 -0.55 -10.40 4.62
N ASP A 52 -1.09 -11.48 5.22
CA ASP A 52 -0.32 -12.69 5.56
C ASP A 52 0.26 -13.33 4.30
N ASP A 53 -0.50 -13.40 3.20
CA ASP A 53 -0.01 -13.91 1.91
C ASP A 53 1.21 -13.11 1.39
N ILE A 54 1.23 -11.79 1.61
CA ILE A 54 2.37 -10.93 1.26
C ILE A 54 3.56 -11.25 2.17
N THR A 55 3.31 -11.34 3.47
CA THR A 55 4.32 -11.67 4.49
C THR A 55 4.96 -13.04 4.22
N ASP A 56 4.15 -14.06 3.90
CA ASP A 56 4.59 -15.41 3.58
C ASP A 56 5.48 -15.42 2.33
N GLY A 57 5.13 -14.66 1.29
CA GLY A 57 5.94 -14.50 0.09
C GLY A 57 7.32 -13.90 0.40
N VAL A 58 7.37 -12.87 1.26
CA VAL A 58 8.63 -12.27 1.72
C VAL A 58 9.45 -13.24 2.55
N GLN A 59 8.84 -13.94 3.50
CA GLN A 59 9.50 -14.93 4.34
C GLN A 59 10.05 -16.09 3.51
N TRP A 60 9.32 -16.51 2.47
CA TRP A 60 9.80 -17.54 1.54
C TRP A 60 11.06 -17.09 0.82
N LEU A 61 11.14 -15.84 0.30
CA LEU A 61 12.36 -15.32 -0.34
C LEU A 61 13.55 -15.26 0.62
N ILE A 62 13.31 -14.89 1.89
CA ILE A 62 14.35 -14.90 2.92
C ILE A 62 14.84 -16.33 3.17
N ALA A 63 13.92 -17.27 3.34
CA ALA A 63 14.25 -18.68 3.59
C ALA A 63 15.00 -19.33 2.41
N GLN A 64 14.74 -18.90 1.17
CA GLN A 64 15.49 -19.33 -0.01
C GLN A 64 16.87 -18.64 -0.17
N GLY A 65 17.22 -17.70 0.70
CA GLY A 65 18.46 -16.93 0.59
C GLY A 65 18.50 -15.96 -0.60
N VAL A 66 17.32 -15.65 -1.18
CA VAL A 66 17.19 -14.73 -2.31
C VAL A 66 17.12 -13.26 -1.81
N ALA A 67 16.43 -13.02 -0.70
CA ALA A 67 16.29 -11.70 -0.10
C ALA A 67 17.14 -11.57 1.18
N ASP A 68 17.84 -10.44 1.31
CA ASP A 68 18.48 -10.03 2.55
C ASP A 68 17.40 -9.48 3.51
N PRO A 69 17.16 -10.10 4.68
CA PRO A 69 16.09 -9.71 5.59
C PRO A 69 16.23 -8.28 6.13
N THR A 70 17.41 -7.67 6.01
CA THR A 70 17.68 -6.30 6.45
C THR A 70 17.45 -5.25 5.36
N ARG A 71 17.12 -5.66 4.13
CA ARG A 71 17.02 -4.81 2.94
C ARG A 71 15.78 -5.08 2.11
N ILE A 72 14.63 -5.13 2.77
CA ILE A 72 13.34 -5.38 2.14
C ILE A 72 12.49 -4.11 2.26
N ALA A 73 11.99 -3.62 1.14
CA ALA A 73 10.97 -2.58 1.12
C ALA A 73 9.62 -3.17 0.70
N ILE A 74 8.55 -2.57 1.21
CA ILE A 74 7.20 -2.80 0.69
C ILE A 74 6.75 -1.55 -0.05
N TYR A 75 6.28 -1.73 -1.30
CA TYR A 75 5.82 -0.65 -2.16
C TYR A 75 4.54 -1.04 -2.86
N GLY A 76 3.61 -0.10 -2.96
CA GLY A 76 2.40 -0.32 -3.73
C GLY A 76 1.58 0.93 -3.93
N ALA A 77 0.64 0.84 -4.88
CA ALA A 77 -0.28 1.92 -5.23
C ALA A 77 -1.73 1.54 -4.91
N SER A 78 -2.56 2.52 -4.54
CA SER A 78 -3.97 2.33 -4.24
C SER A 78 -4.18 1.29 -3.12
N TYR A 79 -4.84 0.16 -3.39
CA TYR A 79 -4.86 -0.95 -2.43
C TYR A 79 -3.44 -1.39 -2.04
N GLY A 80 -2.50 -1.44 -2.99
CA GLY A 80 -1.09 -1.73 -2.72
C GLY A 80 -0.45 -0.71 -1.77
N GLY A 81 -0.86 0.56 -1.86
CA GLY A 81 -0.44 1.60 -0.91
C GLY A 81 -0.97 1.36 0.51
N TYR A 82 -2.23 0.90 0.64
CA TYR A 82 -2.76 0.39 1.91
C TYR A 82 -1.96 -0.82 2.40
N ALA A 83 -1.70 -1.80 1.53
CA ALA A 83 -0.94 -2.99 1.89
C ALA A 83 0.50 -2.64 2.34
N ALA A 84 1.11 -1.61 1.74
CA ALA A 84 2.40 -1.10 2.18
C ALA A 84 2.33 -0.50 3.58
N LEU A 85 1.31 0.31 3.88
CA LEU A 85 1.06 0.84 5.22
C LEU A 85 0.76 -0.29 6.22
N ALA A 86 -0.12 -1.23 5.86
CA ALA A 86 -0.46 -2.38 6.70
C ALA A 86 0.78 -3.25 7.00
N GLY A 87 1.64 -3.48 6.00
CA GLY A 87 2.89 -4.23 6.17
C GLY A 87 3.81 -3.61 7.21
N VAL A 88 4.08 -2.32 7.12
CA VAL A 88 4.98 -1.63 8.08
C VAL A 88 4.33 -1.42 9.44
N THR A 89 3.00 -1.53 9.53
CA THR A 89 2.25 -1.43 10.79
C THR A 89 2.14 -2.78 11.49
N PHE A 90 1.65 -3.80 10.79
CA PHE A 90 1.30 -5.10 11.40
C PHE A 90 2.45 -6.10 11.41
N THR A 91 3.48 -5.88 10.57
CA THR A 91 4.74 -6.63 10.58
C THR A 91 5.96 -5.69 10.65
N PRO A 92 6.07 -4.86 11.73
CA PRO A 92 6.96 -3.70 11.79
C PRO A 92 8.46 -4.01 11.77
N ASN A 93 8.83 -5.28 11.88
CA ASN A 93 10.22 -5.72 11.86
C ASN A 93 10.61 -6.42 10.55
N LEU A 94 9.69 -6.53 9.60
CA LEU A 94 9.93 -7.26 8.35
C LEU A 94 10.54 -6.38 7.25
N TYR A 95 10.26 -5.08 7.29
CA TYR A 95 10.66 -4.15 6.25
C TYR A 95 11.65 -3.10 6.77
N ALA A 96 12.59 -2.69 5.92
CA ALA A 96 13.51 -1.60 6.18
C ALA A 96 12.90 -0.22 5.87
N CYS A 97 11.92 -0.17 4.97
CA CYS A 97 11.16 1.03 4.63
C CYS A 97 9.88 0.66 3.89
N GLY A 98 8.95 1.63 3.77
CA GLY A 98 7.71 1.46 3.04
C GLY A 98 7.42 2.63 2.10
N VAL A 99 6.73 2.35 1.00
CA VAL A 99 6.27 3.35 0.03
C VAL A 99 4.79 3.16 -0.23
N SER A 100 3.98 4.15 0.14
CA SER A 100 2.54 4.18 -0.13
C SER A 100 2.22 5.23 -1.17
N TYR A 101 1.74 4.80 -2.32
CA TYR A 101 1.33 5.68 -3.40
C TYR A 101 -0.19 5.66 -3.54
N VAL A 102 -0.84 6.80 -3.32
CA VAL A 102 -2.31 6.98 -3.33
C VAL A 102 -3.06 5.92 -2.52
N GLY A 103 -2.48 5.52 -1.37
CA GLY A 103 -3.00 4.44 -0.52
C GLY A 103 -3.88 4.95 0.61
N PRO A 104 -5.02 4.30 0.90
CA PRO A 104 -5.82 4.63 2.08
C PRO A 104 -5.11 4.22 3.36
N SER A 105 -5.26 5.03 4.40
CA SER A 105 -4.70 4.80 5.74
C SER A 105 -5.76 4.48 6.79
N ASN A 106 -7.02 4.85 6.50
CA ASN A 106 -8.17 4.68 7.39
C ASN A 106 -9.38 4.22 6.58
N LEU A 107 -9.83 3.00 6.81
CA LEU A 107 -10.92 2.41 6.04
C LEU A 107 -12.28 3.07 6.31
N PHE A 108 -12.48 3.74 7.45
CA PHE A 108 -13.70 4.52 7.69
C PHE A 108 -13.77 5.74 6.79
N THR A 109 -12.69 6.53 6.71
CA THR A 109 -12.67 7.72 5.85
C THR A 109 -12.68 7.35 4.38
N LEU A 110 -12.02 6.26 3.99
CA LEU A 110 -12.13 5.70 2.65
C LEU A 110 -13.59 5.40 2.28
N LEU A 111 -14.30 4.60 3.09
CA LEU A 111 -15.69 4.20 2.82
C LEU A 111 -16.65 5.40 2.86
N ALA A 112 -16.43 6.35 3.76
CA ALA A 112 -17.21 7.59 3.84
C ALA A 112 -16.97 8.53 2.64
N SER A 113 -15.89 8.38 1.90
CA SER A 113 -15.56 9.22 0.74
C SER A 113 -16.31 8.85 -0.54
N PHE A 114 -17.01 7.71 -0.55
CA PHE A 114 -17.78 7.27 -1.71
C PHE A 114 -18.97 8.18 -1.96
N PRO A 115 -19.09 8.74 -3.17
CA PRO A 115 -20.22 9.64 -3.48
C PRO A 115 -21.54 8.85 -3.60
N PRO A 116 -22.71 9.49 -3.34
CA PRO A 116 -24.02 8.81 -3.34
C PRO A 116 -24.35 8.05 -4.63
N TYR A 117 -23.88 8.55 -5.78
CA TYR A 117 -24.12 7.87 -7.08
C TYR A 117 -23.31 6.58 -7.28
N TRP A 118 -22.39 6.26 -6.35
CA TRP A 118 -21.64 4.99 -6.30
C TRP A 118 -22.22 4.00 -5.27
N GLU A 119 -23.45 4.20 -4.81
CA GLU A 119 -24.09 3.34 -3.81
C GLU A 119 -23.96 1.82 -4.10
N PRO A 120 -24.14 1.31 -5.35
CA PRO A 120 -23.95 -0.11 -5.62
C PRO A 120 -22.51 -0.59 -5.36
N LEU A 121 -21.51 0.24 -5.68
CA LEU A 121 -20.12 -0.04 -5.40
C LEU A 121 -19.82 0.02 -3.90
N LEU A 122 -20.44 0.94 -3.17
CA LEU A 122 -20.31 1.04 -1.72
C LEU A 122 -20.85 -0.21 -1.01
N LYS A 123 -21.98 -0.75 -1.45
CA LYS A 123 -22.51 -2.02 -0.93
C LYS A 123 -21.53 -3.17 -1.13
N GLN A 124 -20.93 -3.25 -2.32
CA GLN A 124 -19.88 -4.23 -2.60
C GLN A 124 -18.66 -4.03 -1.70
N MET A 125 -18.27 -2.79 -1.45
CA MET A 125 -17.17 -2.49 -0.51
C MET A 125 -17.51 -2.95 0.92
N TYR A 126 -18.75 -2.78 1.38
CA TYR A 126 -19.17 -3.27 2.70
C TYR A 126 -19.10 -4.79 2.80
N GLU A 127 -19.45 -5.52 1.74
CA GLU A 127 -19.32 -6.98 1.72
C GLU A 127 -17.86 -7.44 1.70
N GLN A 128 -17.00 -6.72 0.97
CA GLN A 128 -15.64 -7.18 0.68
C GLN A 128 -14.59 -6.61 1.64
N VAL A 129 -14.82 -5.44 2.21
CA VAL A 129 -13.87 -4.77 3.12
C VAL A 129 -14.43 -4.74 4.55
N GLY A 130 -15.68 -4.31 4.70
CA GLY A 130 -16.38 -4.24 5.98
C GLY A 130 -17.39 -3.11 6.02
N ASP A 131 -18.46 -3.30 6.75
CA ASP A 131 -19.48 -2.28 7.02
C ASP A 131 -19.05 -1.41 8.21
N PRO A 132 -19.02 -0.06 8.08
CA PRO A 132 -18.58 0.84 9.15
C PRO A 132 -19.36 0.73 10.46
N ILE A 133 -20.58 0.17 10.43
CA ILE A 133 -21.42 -0.02 11.60
C ILE A 133 -21.29 -1.45 12.10
N ALA A 134 -21.57 -2.43 11.24
CA ALA A 134 -21.59 -3.85 11.61
C ALA A 134 -20.19 -4.42 11.87
N ASP A 135 -19.18 -3.98 11.10
CA ASP A 135 -17.81 -4.46 11.18
C ASP A 135 -16.85 -3.41 11.77
N LYS A 136 -17.35 -2.49 12.60
CA LYS A 136 -16.59 -1.37 13.17
C LYS A 136 -15.25 -1.83 13.77
N LYS A 137 -15.29 -2.88 14.60
CA LYS A 137 -14.11 -3.42 15.28
C LYS A 137 -13.08 -3.94 14.27
N LEU A 138 -13.52 -4.63 13.22
CA LEU A 138 -12.64 -5.09 12.15
C LEU A 138 -11.93 -3.90 11.47
N LEU A 139 -12.69 -2.87 11.07
CA LEU A 139 -12.13 -1.71 10.39
C LEU A 139 -11.16 -0.91 11.29
N GLU A 140 -11.41 -0.85 12.61
CA GLU A 140 -10.47 -0.29 13.57
C GLU A 140 -9.17 -1.11 13.62
N GLU A 141 -9.26 -2.44 13.71
CA GLU A 141 -8.11 -3.34 13.77
C GLU A 141 -7.22 -3.29 12.53
N VAL A 142 -7.81 -3.09 11.34
CA VAL A 142 -7.08 -3.17 10.07
C VAL A 142 -6.79 -1.81 9.41
N SER A 143 -7.09 -0.69 10.07
CA SER A 143 -6.75 0.65 9.57
C SER A 143 -5.39 1.09 10.12
N PRO A 144 -4.34 1.23 9.28
CA PRO A 144 -2.99 1.58 9.73
C PRO A 144 -2.91 2.86 10.57
N LEU A 145 -3.79 3.83 10.29
CA LEU A 145 -3.84 5.10 11.03
C LEU A 145 -4.04 4.92 12.54
N PHE A 146 -4.82 3.90 12.97
CA PHE A 146 -5.11 3.65 14.39
C PHE A 146 -4.00 2.90 15.12
N HIS A 147 -2.96 2.47 14.38
CA HIS A 147 -1.84 1.69 14.89
C HIS A 147 -0.49 2.30 14.49
N VAL A 148 -0.46 3.60 14.26
CA VAL A 148 0.74 4.33 13.80
C VAL A 148 1.91 4.18 14.77
N GLU A 149 1.64 3.87 16.03
CA GLU A 149 2.64 3.61 17.06
C GLU A 149 3.48 2.36 16.79
N GLU A 150 2.99 1.43 16.02
CA GLU A 150 3.71 0.21 15.65
C GLU A 150 4.71 0.43 14.52
N ILE A 151 4.56 1.51 13.75
CA ILE A 151 5.45 1.82 12.63
C ILE A 151 6.83 2.24 13.15
N LYS A 152 7.88 1.57 12.66
CA LYS A 152 9.27 1.76 13.12
C LYS A 152 10.23 2.19 12.02
N VAL A 153 9.76 2.21 10.78
CA VAL A 153 10.61 2.40 9.60
C VAL A 153 10.21 3.66 8.84
N PRO A 154 11.15 4.25 8.07
CA PRO A 154 10.85 5.41 7.24
C PRO A 154 9.83 5.08 6.14
N LEU A 155 9.01 6.09 5.83
CA LEU A 155 7.97 6.00 4.81
C LEU A 155 8.12 7.10 3.75
N LEU A 156 7.88 6.72 2.49
CA LEU A 156 7.56 7.65 1.40
C LEU A 156 6.07 7.53 1.10
N ILE A 157 5.36 8.66 1.19
CA ILE A 157 3.94 8.76 0.85
C ILE A 157 3.80 9.69 -0.34
N ALA A 158 3.12 9.24 -1.39
CA ALA A 158 2.87 10.04 -2.58
C ALA A 158 1.36 10.11 -2.86
N GLN A 159 0.85 11.33 -3.18
CA GLN A 159 -0.58 11.59 -3.33
C GLN A 159 -0.86 12.66 -4.39
N GLY A 160 -1.91 12.46 -5.17
CA GLY A 160 -2.50 13.49 -6.00
C GLY A 160 -3.63 14.23 -5.26
N ALA A 161 -3.59 15.56 -5.23
CA ALA A 161 -4.58 16.36 -4.50
C ALA A 161 -6.00 16.24 -5.06
N ASN A 162 -6.11 15.96 -6.36
CA ASN A 162 -7.40 15.79 -7.05
C ASN A 162 -7.84 14.33 -7.17
N ASP A 163 -7.32 13.45 -6.32
CA ASP A 163 -7.68 12.03 -6.36
C ASP A 163 -9.17 11.82 -6.04
N PRO A 164 -9.96 11.28 -6.99
CA PRO A 164 -11.38 11.06 -6.77
C PRO A 164 -11.70 9.75 -6.02
N ARG A 165 -10.74 8.82 -5.93
CA ARG A 165 -10.91 7.48 -5.36
C ARG A 165 -10.41 7.36 -3.93
N VAL A 166 -9.17 7.82 -3.71
CA VAL A 166 -8.51 7.87 -2.41
C VAL A 166 -8.19 9.33 -2.14
N LYS A 167 -9.02 9.95 -1.32
CA LYS A 167 -8.91 11.38 -1.07
C LYS A 167 -7.57 11.74 -0.45
N GLN A 168 -7.05 12.93 -0.77
CA GLN A 168 -5.81 13.47 -0.19
C GLN A 168 -5.78 13.31 1.34
N GLN A 169 -6.94 13.44 2.00
CA GLN A 169 -7.09 13.25 3.43
C GLN A 169 -6.49 11.93 3.93
N GLU A 170 -6.53 10.85 3.14
CA GLU A 170 -5.96 9.56 3.52
C GLU A 170 -4.44 9.64 3.74
N SER A 171 -3.76 10.39 2.91
CA SER A 171 -2.32 10.64 3.04
C SER A 171 -2.03 11.69 4.11
N ASP A 172 -2.81 12.78 4.17
CA ASP A 172 -2.58 13.86 5.13
C ASP A 172 -2.67 13.37 6.57
N GLN A 173 -3.70 12.55 6.91
CA GLN A 173 -3.92 12.06 8.27
C GLN A 173 -2.79 11.14 8.76
N ILE A 174 -2.30 10.23 7.93
CA ILE A 174 -1.19 9.33 8.32
C ILE A 174 0.13 10.10 8.40
N VAL A 175 0.39 11.04 7.49
CA VAL A 175 1.58 11.91 7.53
C VAL A 175 1.59 12.75 8.79
N ALA A 176 0.45 13.33 9.17
CA ALA A 176 0.33 14.11 10.41
C ALA A 176 0.65 13.25 11.63
N ALA A 177 0.03 12.06 11.74
CA ALA A 177 0.25 11.15 12.85
C ALA A 177 1.70 10.66 12.96
N LEU A 178 2.36 10.39 11.82
CA LEU A 178 3.78 10.02 11.79
C LEU A 178 4.69 11.18 12.26
N LYS A 179 4.41 12.40 11.81
CA LYS A 179 5.16 13.60 12.22
C LYS A 179 5.02 13.91 13.71
N GLU A 180 3.82 13.79 14.28
CA GLU A 180 3.58 13.96 15.72
C GLU A 180 4.43 12.98 16.57
N ARG A 181 4.74 11.81 16.02
CA ARG A 181 5.58 10.79 16.65
C ARG A 181 7.06 10.91 16.29
N ASN A 182 7.45 11.95 15.53
CA ASN A 182 8.82 12.14 15.02
C ASN A 182 9.34 10.96 14.19
N LEU A 183 8.44 10.21 13.53
CA LEU A 183 8.83 9.14 12.61
C LEU A 183 9.24 9.73 11.26
N PRO A 184 10.30 9.20 10.63
CA PRO A 184 10.75 9.68 9.33
C PRO A 184 9.70 9.43 8.25
N VAL A 185 9.13 10.50 7.70
CA VAL A 185 8.20 10.44 6.58
C VAL A 185 8.55 11.49 5.54
N GLU A 186 8.64 11.06 4.29
CA GLU A 186 8.73 11.93 3.12
C GLU A 186 7.36 11.97 2.45
N TYR A 187 6.83 13.17 2.21
CA TYR A 187 5.50 13.35 1.59
C TYR A 187 5.63 14.09 0.27
N LEU A 188 5.18 13.42 -0.81
CA LEU A 188 5.13 13.99 -2.16
C LEU A 188 3.67 14.22 -2.55
N LEU A 189 3.19 15.44 -2.38
CA LEU A 189 1.87 15.87 -2.83
C LEU A 189 2.00 16.56 -4.19
N LYS A 190 1.14 16.20 -5.15
CA LYS A 190 1.01 16.85 -6.45
C LYS A 190 -0.38 17.46 -6.58
N GLU A 191 -0.44 18.80 -6.57
CA GLU A 191 -1.69 19.58 -6.55
C GLU A 191 -2.56 19.38 -7.80
N ASP A 192 -1.95 18.99 -8.90
CA ASP A 192 -2.55 18.88 -10.22
C ASP A 192 -2.70 17.43 -10.72
N GLU A 193 -2.60 16.44 -9.81
CA GLU A 193 -2.71 15.02 -10.09
C GLU A 193 -3.89 14.35 -9.38
N GLY A 194 -4.31 13.23 -9.95
CA GLY A 194 -5.42 12.41 -9.45
C GLY A 194 -4.96 11.08 -8.85
N HIS A 195 -5.70 9.99 -9.14
CA HIS A 195 -5.39 8.65 -8.68
C HIS A 195 -4.26 8.03 -9.49
N GLY A 196 -3.04 8.39 -9.14
CA GLY A 196 -1.81 8.16 -9.89
C GLY A 196 -1.38 9.40 -10.69
N PHE A 197 -0.07 9.54 -10.89
CA PHE A 197 0.48 10.69 -11.61
C PHE A 197 0.51 10.40 -13.11
N VAL A 198 -0.13 11.27 -13.89
CA VAL A 198 -0.24 11.14 -15.35
C VAL A 198 0.64 12.13 -16.09
N LYS A 199 0.93 13.30 -15.49
CA LYS A 199 1.83 14.28 -16.07
C LYS A 199 3.27 13.78 -16.03
N GLU A 200 3.96 13.91 -17.13
CA GLU A 200 5.32 13.37 -17.30
C GLU A 200 6.30 13.89 -16.24
N GLU A 201 6.29 15.20 -15.99
CA GLU A 201 7.12 15.82 -14.97
C GLU A 201 6.87 15.27 -13.56
N ASN A 202 5.60 15.06 -13.20
CA ASN A 202 5.21 14.53 -11.89
C ASN A 202 5.59 13.05 -11.74
N ARG A 203 5.46 12.27 -12.82
CA ARG A 203 5.92 10.88 -12.86
C ARG A 203 7.43 10.78 -12.69
N PHE A 204 8.21 11.59 -13.41
CA PHE A 204 9.66 11.61 -13.24
C PHE A 204 10.08 12.06 -11.85
N ASP A 205 9.38 13.04 -11.27
CA ASP A 205 9.66 13.48 -9.90
C ASP A 205 9.39 12.37 -8.89
N PHE A 206 8.28 11.65 -9.04
CA PHE A 206 7.96 10.49 -8.21
C PHE A 206 9.04 9.39 -8.32
N TYR A 207 9.44 8.99 -9.54
CA TYR A 207 10.42 7.93 -9.71
C TYR A 207 11.83 8.33 -9.24
N ARG A 208 12.24 9.59 -9.40
CA ARG A 208 13.48 10.10 -8.80
C ARG A 208 13.42 10.06 -7.26
N LYS A 209 12.29 10.43 -6.71
CA LYS A 209 12.07 10.40 -5.27
C LYS A 209 12.08 8.97 -4.74
N LEU A 210 11.39 8.05 -5.42
CA LEU A 210 11.37 6.62 -5.11
C LEU A 210 12.80 6.02 -5.16
N GLU A 211 13.55 6.29 -6.23
CA GLU A 211 14.92 5.82 -6.39
C GLU A 211 15.83 6.30 -5.23
N SER A 212 15.81 7.61 -4.96
CA SER A 212 16.59 8.19 -3.87
C SER A 212 16.21 7.64 -2.50
N PHE A 213 14.91 7.44 -2.25
CA PHE A 213 14.40 6.90 -1.00
C PHE A 213 14.83 5.43 -0.80
N LEU A 214 14.65 4.59 -1.82
CA LEU A 214 15.06 3.19 -1.76
C LEU A 214 16.59 3.04 -1.64
N GLU A 215 17.35 3.85 -2.37
CA GLU A 215 18.82 3.87 -2.27
C GLU A 215 19.28 4.19 -0.84
N LYS A 216 18.71 5.20 -0.24
CA LYS A 216 19.02 5.64 1.13
C LYS A 216 18.75 4.55 2.18
N HIS A 217 17.71 3.76 1.99
CA HIS A 217 17.22 2.84 3.03
C HIS A 217 17.53 1.36 2.76
N LEU A 218 17.89 0.97 1.54
CA LEU A 218 18.17 -0.43 1.16
C LEU A 218 19.61 -0.69 0.76
N LYS A 219 20.36 0.31 0.23
CA LYS A 219 21.77 0.08 -0.13
C LYS A 219 22.66 0.15 1.11
N ARG A 220 23.65 -0.74 1.18
CA ARG A 220 24.73 -0.62 2.16
C ARG A 220 25.62 0.57 1.76
N ASN A 221 25.92 1.43 2.71
CA ASN A 221 27.04 2.38 2.62
C ASN A 221 28.37 1.63 2.56
#